data_3fb232076839d8dcb8d9763e6b529335
#
_entry.id   3fb232076839d8dcb8d9763e6b529335
#
_cell.length_a   1.000
_cell.length_b   1.000
_cell.length_c   1.000
_cell.angle_alpha   90.00
_cell.angle_beta   90.00
_cell.angle_gamma   90.00
#
_symmetry.space_group_name_H-M   'P 1'
#
loop_
_entity.id
_entity.type
_entity.pdbx_description
1 polymer ?
#
loop_
_entity_poly.entity_id
_entity_poly.type
_entity_poly.pdbx_seq_one_letter_code
_entity_poly.pdbx_strand_id
1 'polypeptide(L)'
;MLTENTVTKLQEMHLSAMAKAFKDQMTDPNMAGVSFEDRFGLLVDHEWTTRKNNHLKRLIKTAGFAESNACVEDIEYHADRNLDRAQIARLASCDYITEHHNVMLLGATGSGKTYLACALGMAAARKFLTVKYVRLPELLTELAIARGNGTYRKVVQQYKKPALLILDEWLLYPLKETEARDLLEIAEARYKKASTIFCSQFDVPGWRDKIGDPILADAICDRIVHDSYPLVIDCKESMRKRKGVSEI
;
A
#
# COMPACT_ATOMS: atom_id res chain seq x y z
N MET A 1 40.14 -9.07 -22.54
CA MET A 1 40.78 -7.86 -21.95
C MET A 1 39.94 -6.59 -22.03
N LEU A 2 39.63 -5.98 -23.18
CA LEU A 2 38.77 -4.78 -23.21
C LEU A 2 37.35 -5.06 -22.70
N THR A 3 36.77 -6.16 -23.08
CA THR A 3 35.42 -6.59 -22.66
C THR A 3 35.30 -6.84 -21.15
N GLU A 4 36.28 -7.52 -20.55
CA GLU A 4 36.34 -7.76 -19.11
C GLU A 4 36.46 -6.46 -18.32
N ASN A 5 37.30 -5.54 -18.78
CA ASN A 5 37.45 -4.22 -18.17
C ASN A 5 36.14 -3.41 -18.24
N THR A 6 35.43 -3.47 -19.37
CA THR A 6 34.10 -2.83 -19.52
C THR A 6 33.07 -3.42 -18.56
N VAL A 7 33.05 -4.74 -18.43
CA VAL A 7 32.16 -5.43 -17.50
C VAL A 7 32.43 -5.04 -16.05
N THR A 8 33.72 -5.00 -15.66
CA THR A 8 34.14 -4.58 -14.31
C THR A 8 33.69 -3.14 -14.03
N LYS A 9 33.93 -2.21 -14.96
CA LYS A 9 33.48 -0.82 -14.81
C LYS A 9 31.94 -0.69 -14.67
N LEU A 10 31.18 -1.43 -15.47
CA LEU A 10 29.73 -1.44 -15.35
C LEU A 10 29.27 -1.95 -13.98
N GLN A 11 29.96 -2.96 -13.42
CA GLN A 11 29.67 -3.47 -12.08
C GLN A 11 30.02 -2.46 -10.98
N GLU A 12 31.17 -1.79 -11.09
CA GLU A 12 31.57 -0.72 -10.17
C GLU A 12 30.58 0.46 -10.20
N MET A 13 30.04 0.77 -11.36
CA MET A 13 28.96 1.75 -11.55
C MET A 13 27.57 1.25 -11.06
N HIS A 14 27.50 0.06 -10.48
CA HIS A 14 26.23 -0.57 -10.06
C HIS A 14 25.25 -0.80 -11.21
N LEU A 15 25.75 -1.07 -12.43
CA LEU A 15 24.96 -1.41 -13.63
C LEU A 15 25.05 -2.91 -13.91
N SER A 16 24.73 -3.72 -12.90
CA SER A 16 24.97 -5.18 -12.93
C SER A 16 24.10 -5.91 -13.96
N ALA A 17 22.88 -5.46 -14.21
CA ALA A 17 22.01 -6.05 -15.22
C ALA A 17 22.52 -5.73 -16.63
N MET A 18 22.97 -4.49 -16.88
CA MET A 18 23.62 -4.10 -18.14
C MET A 18 24.91 -4.87 -18.37
N ALA A 19 25.73 -5.05 -17.32
CA ALA A 19 26.97 -5.83 -17.41
C ALA A 19 26.72 -7.28 -17.79
N LYS A 20 25.65 -7.90 -17.26
CA LYS A 20 25.22 -9.24 -17.65
C LYS A 20 24.76 -9.27 -19.10
N ALA A 21 23.81 -8.40 -19.47
CA ALA A 21 23.29 -8.33 -20.84
C ALA A 21 24.39 -8.06 -21.87
N PHE A 22 25.40 -7.23 -21.53
CA PHE A 22 26.56 -7.00 -22.38
C PHE A 22 27.36 -8.28 -22.62
N LYS A 23 27.62 -9.10 -21.60
CA LYS A 23 28.27 -10.42 -21.77
C LYS A 23 27.44 -11.34 -22.66
N ASP A 24 26.13 -11.40 -22.41
CA ASP A 24 25.21 -12.26 -23.16
C ASP A 24 25.21 -11.86 -24.66
N GLN A 25 25.16 -10.56 -24.98
CA GLN A 25 25.25 -10.05 -26.36
C GLN A 25 26.57 -10.39 -27.08
N MET A 26 27.67 -10.48 -26.34
CA MET A 26 28.98 -10.82 -26.95
C MET A 26 29.08 -12.27 -27.36
N THR A 27 28.27 -13.14 -26.79
CA THR A 27 28.26 -14.59 -27.08
C THR A 27 27.08 -15.02 -27.94
N ASP A 28 26.10 -14.15 -28.18
CA ASP A 28 24.91 -14.44 -29.00
C ASP A 28 25.17 -14.20 -30.48
N PRO A 29 25.18 -15.26 -31.33
CA PRO A 29 25.37 -15.12 -32.76
C PRO A 29 24.32 -14.26 -33.47
N ASN A 30 23.10 -14.15 -32.90
CA ASN A 30 22.02 -13.35 -33.48
C ASN A 30 22.31 -11.84 -33.39
N MET A 31 23.23 -11.43 -32.53
CA MET A 31 23.62 -10.03 -32.35
C MET A 31 24.58 -9.53 -33.45
N ALA A 32 25.14 -10.39 -34.27
CA ALA A 32 26.13 -10.02 -35.30
C ALA A 32 25.57 -9.07 -36.38
N GLY A 33 24.27 -9.17 -36.69
CA GLY A 33 23.61 -8.33 -37.69
C GLY A 33 22.85 -7.13 -37.11
N VAL A 34 22.87 -6.93 -35.78
CA VAL A 34 22.16 -5.84 -35.10
C VAL A 34 23.04 -4.61 -35.01
N SER A 35 22.51 -3.41 -35.30
CA SER A 35 23.25 -2.16 -35.23
C SER A 35 23.79 -1.88 -33.81
N PHE A 36 24.84 -1.06 -33.70
CA PHE A 36 25.37 -0.67 -32.40
C PHE A 36 24.32 0.07 -31.57
N GLU A 37 23.56 0.96 -32.19
CA GLU A 37 22.51 1.77 -31.55
C GLU A 37 21.43 0.88 -30.93
N ASP A 38 20.96 -0.11 -31.68
CA ASP A 38 19.95 -1.06 -31.19
C ASP A 38 20.48 -1.92 -30.05
N ARG A 39 21.72 -2.44 -30.21
CA ARG A 39 22.36 -3.25 -29.16
C ARG A 39 22.57 -2.45 -27.86
N PHE A 40 22.99 -1.20 -27.98
CA PHE A 40 23.18 -0.32 -26.83
C PHE A 40 21.82 0.02 -26.20
N GLY A 41 20.79 0.32 -27.00
CA GLY A 41 19.43 0.52 -26.55
C GLY A 41 18.90 -0.65 -25.70
N LEU A 42 19.09 -1.89 -26.18
CA LEU A 42 18.70 -3.11 -25.44
C LEU A 42 19.42 -3.23 -24.08
N LEU A 43 20.69 -2.84 -23.99
CA LEU A 43 21.44 -2.85 -22.72
C LEU A 43 20.87 -1.85 -21.71
N VAL A 44 20.57 -0.64 -22.19
CA VAL A 44 19.96 0.42 -21.35
C VAL A 44 18.58 0.00 -20.87
N ASP A 45 17.73 -0.52 -21.76
CA ASP A 45 16.38 -0.98 -21.43
C ASP A 45 16.40 -2.13 -20.43
N HIS A 46 17.35 -3.06 -20.56
CA HIS A 46 17.48 -4.17 -19.61
C HIS A 46 17.84 -3.68 -18.20
N GLU A 47 18.80 -2.76 -18.07
CA GLU A 47 19.16 -2.18 -16.77
C GLU A 47 18.00 -1.38 -16.17
N TRP A 48 17.36 -0.52 -17.00
CA TRP A 48 16.26 0.33 -16.56
C TRP A 48 15.06 -0.51 -16.07
N THR A 49 14.66 -1.51 -16.84
CA THR A 49 13.55 -2.42 -16.49
C THR A 49 13.87 -3.21 -15.22
N THR A 50 15.10 -3.73 -15.11
CA THR A 50 15.53 -4.45 -13.91
C THR A 50 15.49 -3.57 -12.67
N ARG A 51 15.96 -2.33 -12.76
CA ARG A 51 15.90 -1.36 -11.64
C ARG A 51 14.47 -1.03 -11.25
N LYS A 52 13.60 -0.77 -12.22
CA LYS A 52 12.17 -0.51 -11.98
C LYS A 52 11.50 -1.70 -11.29
N ASN A 53 11.73 -2.91 -11.77
CA ASN A 53 11.21 -4.13 -11.17
C ASN A 53 11.72 -4.35 -9.74
N ASN A 54 13.01 -4.14 -9.49
CA ASN A 54 13.59 -4.27 -8.16
C ASN A 54 13.06 -3.19 -7.20
N HIS A 55 12.86 -1.97 -7.70
CA HIS A 55 12.21 -0.91 -6.91
C HIS A 55 10.78 -1.28 -6.53
N LEU A 56 9.97 -1.73 -7.48
CA LEU A 56 8.60 -2.18 -7.22
C LEU A 56 8.56 -3.33 -6.21
N LYS A 57 9.39 -4.37 -6.39
CA LYS A 57 9.49 -5.48 -5.42
C LYS A 57 9.81 -4.99 -4.01
N ARG A 58 10.71 -4.02 -3.87
CA ARG A 58 11.08 -3.43 -2.59
C ARG A 58 9.90 -2.65 -1.97
N LEU A 59 9.18 -1.85 -2.77
CA LEU A 59 7.99 -1.12 -2.31
C LEU A 59 6.92 -2.08 -1.78
N ILE A 60 6.59 -3.12 -2.54
CA ILE A 60 5.61 -4.14 -2.14
C ILE A 60 6.04 -4.84 -0.85
N LYS A 61 7.31 -5.26 -0.75
CA LYS A 61 7.84 -5.91 0.46
C LYS A 61 7.77 -4.98 1.68
N THR A 62 8.12 -3.70 1.51
CA THR A 62 8.13 -2.71 2.61
C THR A 62 6.72 -2.31 3.04
N ALA A 63 5.75 -2.36 2.13
CA ALA A 63 4.36 -2.07 2.44
C ALA A 63 3.77 -3.02 3.49
N GLY A 64 4.17 -4.29 3.49
CA GLY A 64 3.74 -5.29 4.48
C GLY A 64 2.27 -5.69 4.32
N PHE A 65 1.77 -5.80 3.09
CA PHE A 65 0.37 -6.16 2.82
C PHE A 65 -0.02 -7.50 3.46
N ALA A 66 -1.21 -7.56 4.07
CA ALA A 66 -1.79 -8.81 4.56
C ALA A 66 -2.13 -9.75 3.39
N GLU A 67 -2.59 -9.20 2.27
CA GLU A 67 -2.93 -9.93 1.05
C GLU A 67 -1.94 -9.54 -0.05
N SER A 68 -0.80 -10.23 -0.10
CA SER A 68 0.30 -9.91 -1.02
C SER A 68 -0.03 -10.11 -2.51
N ASN A 69 -1.06 -10.90 -2.81
CA ASN A 69 -1.52 -11.18 -4.17
C ASN A 69 -2.80 -10.41 -4.54
N ALA A 70 -3.26 -9.49 -3.68
CA ALA A 70 -4.46 -8.73 -3.97
C ALA A 70 -4.29 -7.88 -5.23
N CYS A 71 -5.27 -7.96 -6.14
CA CYS A 71 -5.28 -7.25 -7.40
C CYS A 71 -6.66 -6.62 -7.64
N VAL A 72 -6.69 -5.43 -8.23
CA VAL A 72 -7.95 -4.74 -8.51
C VAL A 72 -8.76 -5.50 -9.56
N GLU A 73 -8.08 -6.14 -10.50
CA GLU A 73 -8.66 -6.94 -11.58
C GLU A 73 -9.42 -8.18 -11.04
N ASP A 74 -8.98 -8.71 -9.89
CA ASP A 74 -9.55 -9.91 -9.27
C ASP A 74 -10.67 -9.60 -8.24
N ILE A 75 -11.12 -8.35 -8.17
CA ILE A 75 -12.22 -7.98 -7.27
C ILE A 75 -13.52 -8.57 -7.80
N GLU A 76 -14.19 -9.37 -6.96
CA GLU A 76 -15.48 -9.97 -7.26
C GLU A 76 -16.63 -8.99 -6.97
N TYR A 77 -17.41 -8.68 -7.99
CA TYR A 77 -18.55 -7.76 -7.92
C TYR A 77 -19.87 -8.53 -7.85
N HIS A 78 -20.08 -9.24 -6.75
CA HIS A 78 -21.38 -9.87 -6.49
C HIS A 78 -22.44 -8.80 -6.19
N ALA A 79 -23.67 -9.03 -6.64
CA ALA A 79 -24.77 -8.06 -6.52
C ALA A 79 -25.08 -7.66 -5.05
N ASP A 80 -24.84 -8.56 -4.10
CA ASP A 80 -25.06 -8.33 -2.67
C ASP A 80 -23.94 -7.51 -2.00
N ARG A 81 -22.87 -7.18 -2.72
CA ARG A 81 -21.74 -6.41 -2.17
C ARG A 81 -21.88 -4.91 -2.33
N ASN A 82 -22.80 -4.47 -3.16
CA ASN A 82 -23.03 -3.05 -3.45
C ASN A 82 -21.73 -2.28 -3.85
N LEU A 83 -20.83 -2.95 -4.57
CA LEU A 83 -19.58 -2.36 -5.04
C LEU A 83 -19.77 -1.79 -6.45
N ASP A 84 -19.51 -0.50 -6.60
CA ASP A 84 -19.49 0.16 -7.90
C ASP A 84 -18.11 0.00 -8.58
N ARG A 85 -18.12 -0.67 -9.75
CA ARG A 85 -16.92 -0.87 -10.57
C ARG A 85 -16.27 0.44 -11.00
N ALA A 86 -17.07 1.45 -11.34
CA ALA A 86 -16.54 2.74 -11.79
C ALA A 86 -15.84 3.47 -10.64
N GLN A 87 -16.41 3.41 -9.43
CA GLN A 87 -15.78 3.97 -8.24
C GLN A 87 -14.46 3.26 -7.90
N ILE A 88 -14.43 1.93 -7.95
CA ILE A 88 -13.20 1.15 -7.71
C ILE A 88 -12.13 1.46 -8.78
N ALA A 89 -12.50 1.51 -10.06
CA ALA A 89 -11.57 1.87 -11.13
C ALA A 89 -11.00 3.29 -10.95
N ARG A 90 -11.82 4.24 -10.53
CA ARG A 90 -11.39 5.60 -10.20
C ARG A 90 -10.43 5.64 -9.01
N LEU A 91 -10.64 4.82 -7.97
CA LEU A 91 -9.68 4.72 -6.87
C LEU A 91 -8.39 4.00 -7.29
N ALA A 92 -8.47 3.01 -8.18
CA ALA A 92 -7.31 2.33 -8.72
C ALA A 92 -6.42 3.24 -9.60
N SER A 93 -6.95 4.36 -10.13
CA SER A 93 -6.13 5.40 -10.78
C SER A 93 -5.19 6.11 -9.81
N CYS A 94 -5.41 5.98 -8.49
CA CYS A 94 -4.60 6.59 -7.42
C CYS A 94 -4.60 8.13 -7.42
N ASP A 95 -5.50 8.79 -8.15
CA ASP A 95 -5.56 10.26 -8.19
C ASP A 95 -5.91 10.83 -6.82
N TYR A 96 -6.75 10.12 -6.05
CA TYR A 96 -7.06 10.49 -4.66
C TYR A 96 -5.82 10.59 -3.75
N ILE A 97 -4.73 9.85 -4.07
CA ILE A 97 -3.48 9.94 -3.31
C ILE A 97 -2.75 11.24 -3.63
N THR A 98 -2.77 11.65 -4.90
CA THR A 98 -2.17 12.91 -5.35
C THR A 98 -2.94 14.12 -4.81
N GLU A 99 -4.27 13.99 -4.69
CA GLU A 99 -5.18 14.99 -4.13
C GLU A 99 -5.24 14.96 -2.60
N HIS A 100 -4.56 14.00 -1.97
CA HIS A 100 -4.51 13.80 -0.51
C HIS A 100 -5.85 13.47 0.15
N HIS A 101 -6.78 12.85 -0.60
CA HIS A 101 -8.04 12.37 -0.05
C HIS A 101 -7.89 10.98 0.59
N ASN A 102 -8.72 10.71 1.58
CA ASN A 102 -8.78 9.42 2.25
C ASN A 102 -9.84 8.50 1.62
N VAL A 103 -9.83 7.24 2.02
CA VAL A 103 -10.85 6.25 1.66
C VAL A 103 -11.34 5.56 2.92
N MET A 104 -12.65 5.48 3.11
CA MET A 104 -13.26 4.71 4.20
C MET A 104 -13.93 3.46 3.62
N LEU A 105 -13.40 2.28 3.95
CA LEU A 105 -14.00 0.99 3.61
C LEU A 105 -14.81 0.51 4.81
N LEU A 106 -16.12 0.60 4.73
CA LEU A 106 -17.04 0.28 5.82
C LEU A 106 -17.80 -1.01 5.51
N GLY A 107 -18.03 -1.86 6.49
CA GLY A 107 -18.80 -3.09 6.30
C GLY A 107 -18.49 -4.18 7.31
N ALA A 108 -19.31 -5.21 7.35
CA ALA A 108 -19.19 -6.33 8.29
C ALA A 108 -17.87 -7.12 8.13
N THR A 109 -17.54 -7.92 9.14
CA THR A 109 -16.41 -8.88 9.05
C THR A 109 -16.63 -9.82 7.87
N GLY A 110 -15.55 -10.07 7.10
CA GLY A 110 -15.62 -10.96 5.94
C GLY A 110 -16.17 -10.32 4.67
N SER A 111 -16.52 -9.03 4.65
CA SER A 111 -16.99 -8.33 3.44
C SER A 111 -15.91 -8.08 2.39
N GLY A 112 -14.63 -8.37 2.71
CA GLY A 112 -13.50 -8.22 1.78
C GLY A 112 -12.79 -6.85 1.83
N LYS A 113 -12.97 -6.06 2.91
CA LYS A 113 -12.30 -4.76 3.10
C LYS A 113 -10.79 -4.84 3.00
N THR A 114 -10.19 -5.77 3.75
CA THR A 114 -8.73 -6.00 3.75
C THR A 114 -8.20 -6.29 2.35
N TYR A 115 -8.87 -7.18 1.61
CA TYR A 115 -8.49 -7.49 0.23
C TYR A 115 -8.56 -6.26 -0.67
N LEU A 116 -9.67 -5.51 -0.61
CA LEU A 116 -9.85 -4.29 -1.40
C LEU A 116 -8.80 -3.23 -1.05
N ALA A 117 -8.53 -3.01 0.24
CA ALA A 117 -7.50 -2.07 0.68
C ALA A 117 -6.10 -2.48 0.17
N CYS A 118 -5.76 -3.78 0.26
CA CYS A 118 -4.49 -4.30 -0.27
C CYS A 118 -4.42 -4.18 -1.80
N ALA A 119 -5.52 -4.43 -2.53
CA ALA A 119 -5.58 -4.28 -3.98
C ALA A 119 -5.34 -2.82 -4.42
N LEU A 120 -5.98 -1.85 -3.75
CA LEU A 120 -5.74 -0.41 -3.98
C LEU A 120 -4.30 -0.02 -3.58
N GLY A 121 -3.79 -0.55 -2.49
CA GLY A 121 -2.39 -0.36 -2.08
C GLY A 121 -1.40 -0.93 -3.10
N MET A 122 -1.69 -2.08 -3.68
CA MET A 122 -0.89 -2.68 -4.76
C MET A 122 -0.91 -1.83 -6.03
N ALA A 123 -2.09 -1.27 -6.40
CA ALA A 123 -2.21 -0.32 -7.50
C ALA A 123 -1.31 0.91 -7.28
N ALA A 124 -1.30 1.46 -6.05
CA ALA A 124 -0.42 2.57 -5.67
C ALA A 124 1.07 2.19 -5.75
N ALA A 125 1.45 1.01 -5.26
CA ALA A 125 2.84 0.52 -5.33
C ALA A 125 3.31 0.34 -6.79
N ARG A 126 2.44 -0.13 -7.69
CA ARG A 126 2.71 -0.23 -9.14
C ARG A 126 2.96 1.15 -9.79
N LYS A 127 2.40 2.21 -9.23
CA LYS A 127 2.70 3.61 -9.58
C LYS A 127 3.92 4.18 -8.84
N PHE A 128 4.69 3.33 -8.19
CA PHE A 128 5.88 3.69 -7.41
C PHE A 128 5.62 4.62 -6.21
N LEU A 129 4.38 4.67 -5.72
CA LEU A 129 4.03 5.35 -4.49
C LEU A 129 4.42 4.50 -3.27
N THR A 130 4.85 5.13 -2.20
CA THR A 130 5.16 4.44 -0.94
C THR A 130 3.88 4.11 -0.20
N VAL A 131 3.73 2.83 0.15
CA VAL A 131 2.55 2.32 0.88
C VAL A 131 3.00 1.68 2.19
N LYS A 132 2.21 1.84 3.24
CA LYS A 132 2.34 1.10 4.50
C LYS A 132 0.99 0.53 4.89
N TYR A 133 0.93 -0.78 5.05
CA TYR A 133 -0.20 -1.48 5.64
C TYR A 133 0.11 -1.83 7.10
N VAL A 134 -0.89 -1.71 7.97
CA VAL A 134 -0.83 -2.16 9.35
C VAL A 134 -2.23 -2.36 9.90
N ARG A 135 -2.41 -3.34 10.78
CA ARG A 135 -3.61 -3.46 11.60
C ARG A 135 -3.52 -2.49 12.78
N LEU A 136 -4.59 -1.77 13.08
CA LEU A 136 -4.59 -0.77 14.14
C LEU A 136 -4.08 -1.31 15.49
N PRO A 137 -4.49 -2.50 15.96
CA PRO A 137 -3.96 -3.04 17.22
C PRO A 137 -2.45 -3.27 17.20
N GLU A 138 -1.88 -3.65 16.06
CA GLU A 138 -0.44 -3.86 15.90
C GLU A 138 0.30 -2.51 15.95
N LEU A 139 -0.22 -1.49 15.27
CA LEU A 139 0.32 -0.12 15.32
C LEU A 139 0.37 0.40 16.75
N LEU A 140 -0.75 0.30 17.47
CA LEU A 140 -0.83 0.78 18.86
C LEU A 140 0.16 0.05 19.78
N THR A 141 0.30 -1.26 19.62
CA THR A 141 1.27 -2.07 20.34
C THR A 141 2.70 -1.63 20.04
N GLU A 142 3.04 -1.43 18.76
CA GLU A 142 4.38 -0.98 18.33
C GLU A 142 4.72 0.40 18.90
N LEU A 143 3.76 1.35 18.89
CA LEU A 143 3.95 2.68 19.48
C LEU A 143 4.14 2.62 21.00
N ALA A 144 3.38 1.76 21.70
CA ALA A 144 3.53 1.57 23.14
C ALA A 144 4.93 1.03 23.51
N ILE A 145 5.41 0.00 22.77
CA ILE A 145 6.76 -0.55 22.95
C ILE A 145 7.83 0.52 22.64
N ALA A 146 7.64 1.25 21.53
CA ALA A 146 8.59 2.29 21.12
C ALA A 146 8.68 3.45 22.13
N ARG A 147 7.59 3.73 22.85
CA ARG A 147 7.55 4.71 23.92
C ARG A 147 8.38 4.25 25.13
N GLY A 148 8.26 2.98 25.51
CA GLY A 148 9.08 2.36 26.57
C GLY A 148 10.58 2.33 26.22
N ASN A 149 10.93 2.15 24.95
CA ASN A 149 12.31 2.07 24.48
C ASN A 149 12.91 3.43 24.05
N GLY A 150 12.16 4.54 24.18
CA GLY A 150 12.60 5.87 23.75
C GLY A 150 12.71 6.06 22.22
N THR A 151 12.17 5.12 21.40
CA THR A 151 12.26 5.16 19.94
C THR A 151 10.98 5.66 19.25
N TYR A 152 10.01 6.14 20.03
CA TYR A 152 8.69 6.58 19.55
C TYR A 152 8.76 7.51 18.34
N ARG A 153 9.59 8.57 18.38
CA ARG A 153 9.74 9.53 17.28
C ARG A 153 10.16 8.87 15.97
N LYS A 154 10.99 7.83 16.03
CA LYS A 154 11.44 7.09 14.85
C LYS A 154 10.33 6.19 14.31
N VAL A 155 9.64 5.48 15.20
CA VAL A 155 8.58 4.53 14.81
C VAL A 155 7.37 5.25 14.23
N VAL A 156 6.87 6.32 14.87
CA VAL A 156 5.71 7.07 14.38
C VAL A 156 5.93 7.65 12.97
N GLN A 157 7.17 7.95 12.59
CA GLN A 157 7.49 8.42 11.23
C GLN A 157 7.22 7.36 10.15
N GLN A 158 7.23 6.08 10.48
CA GLN A 158 6.89 5.01 9.53
C GLN A 158 5.42 5.05 9.10
N TYR A 159 4.56 5.66 9.90
CA TYR A 159 3.13 5.83 9.65
C TYR A 159 2.78 7.22 9.11
N LYS A 160 3.62 8.23 9.38
CA LYS A 160 3.43 9.60 8.89
C LYS A 160 3.90 9.82 7.46
N LYS A 161 5.02 9.18 7.05
CA LYS A 161 5.70 9.45 5.78
C LYS A 161 5.11 8.78 4.53
N PRO A 162 4.54 7.56 4.56
CA PRO A 162 4.06 6.91 3.35
C PRO A 162 3.01 7.76 2.62
N ALA A 163 3.06 7.76 1.28
CA ALA A 163 2.05 8.44 0.46
C ALA A 163 0.65 7.85 0.72
N LEU A 164 0.58 6.53 0.93
CA LEU A 164 -0.63 5.84 1.32
C LEU A 164 -0.40 5.02 2.59
N LEU A 165 -1.19 5.26 3.63
CA LEU A 165 -1.29 4.43 4.82
C LEU A 165 -2.58 3.61 4.76
N ILE A 166 -2.52 2.32 5.05
CA ILE A 166 -3.70 1.45 5.19
C ILE A 166 -3.80 1.05 6.65
N LEU A 167 -4.86 1.51 7.31
CA LEU A 167 -5.20 1.16 8.69
C LEU A 167 -6.35 0.15 8.68
N ASP A 168 -6.00 -1.11 8.81
CA ASP A 168 -6.98 -2.19 8.89
C ASP A 168 -7.45 -2.39 10.34
N GLU A 169 -8.64 -2.97 10.50
CA GLU A 169 -9.31 -3.12 11.80
C GLU A 169 -9.46 -1.79 12.56
N TRP A 170 -9.75 -0.72 11.80
CA TRP A 170 -9.89 0.61 12.34
C TRP A 170 -10.98 0.66 13.42
N LEU A 171 -10.56 1.03 14.64
CA LEU A 171 -11.41 1.17 15.83
C LEU A 171 -12.24 -0.07 16.16
N LEU A 172 -11.67 -1.26 15.96
CA LEU A 172 -12.33 -2.53 16.32
C LEU A 172 -12.60 -2.62 17.84
N TYR A 173 -11.71 -2.07 18.64
CA TYR A 173 -11.80 -2.00 20.11
C TYR A 173 -11.80 -0.55 20.59
N PRO A 174 -12.37 -0.28 21.80
CA PRO A 174 -12.23 1.02 22.44
C PRO A 174 -10.77 1.39 22.69
N LEU A 175 -10.44 2.66 22.50
CA LEU A 175 -9.09 3.18 22.70
C LEU A 175 -8.87 3.65 24.13
N LYS A 176 -7.62 3.58 24.58
CA LYS A 176 -7.13 4.35 25.71
C LYS A 176 -6.84 5.79 25.29
N GLU A 177 -6.89 6.73 26.21
CA GLU A 177 -6.60 8.14 25.92
C GLU A 177 -5.23 8.34 25.24
N THR A 178 -4.20 7.63 25.68
CA THR A 178 -2.86 7.70 25.09
C THR A 178 -2.83 7.20 23.63
N GLU A 179 -3.61 6.16 23.34
CA GLU A 179 -3.76 5.59 21.99
C GLU A 179 -4.51 6.56 21.06
N ALA A 180 -5.57 7.20 21.57
CA ALA A 180 -6.31 8.22 20.82
C ALA A 180 -5.42 9.43 20.49
N ARG A 181 -4.57 9.87 21.43
CA ARG A 181 -3.57 10.94 21.18
C ARG A 181 -2.54 10.54 20.13
N ASP A 182 -2.07 9.30 20.13
CA ASP A 182 -1.15 8.78 19.11
C ASP A 182 -1.80 8.79 17.72
N LEU A 183 -3.07 8.40 17.63
CA LEU A 183 -3.83 8.44 16.38
C LEU A 183 -4.08 9.87 15.89
N LEU A 184 -4.40 10.78 16.80
CA LEU A 184 -4.55 12.20 16.48
C LEU A 184 -3.23 12.76 15.90
N GLU A 185 -2.08 12.44 16.48
CA GLU A 185 -0.77 12.88 16.01
C GLU A 185 -0.47 12.35 14.58
N ILE A 186 -0.86 11.11 14.27
CA ILE A 186 -0.72 10.55 12.92
C ILE A 186 -1.71 11.23 11.96
N ALA A 187 -2.97 11.37 12.34
CA ALA A 187 -4.00 12.00 11.53
C ALA A 187 -3.64 13.45 11.17
N GLU A 188 -3.20 14.26 12.15
CA GLU A 188 -2.74 15.64 11.94
C GLU A 188 -1.55 15.73 10.98
N ALA A 189 -0.57 14.85 11.16
CA ALA A 189 0.61 14.87 10.31
C ALA A 189 0.31 14.54 8.86
N ARG A 190 -0.76 13.75 8.61
CA ARG A 190 -1.19 13.30 7.29
C ARG A 190 -2.27 14.18 6.66
N TYR A 191 -3.01 14.93 7.46
CA TYR A 191 -4.11 15.77 6.99
C TYR A 191 -3.66 16.70 5.86
N LYS A 192 -4.34 16.61 4.70
CA LYS A 192 -4.04 17.35 3.45
C LYS A 192 -2.60 17.20 2.93
N LYS A 193 -1.88 16.14 3.31
CA LYS A 193 -0.49 15.89 2.89
C LYS A 193 -0.27 14.48 2.38
N ALA A 194 -1.09 13.53 2.79
CA ALA A 194 -0.99 12.13 2.40
C ALA A 194 -2.33 11.42 2.64
N SER A 195 -2.59 10.34 1.91
CA SER A 195 -3.86 9.62 1.95
C SER A 195 -3.83 8.44 2.88
N THR A 196 -4.98 8.14 3.50
CA THR A 196 -5.15 6.97 4.35
C THR A 196 -6.39 6.17 3.94
N ILE A 197 -6.29 4.85 3.90
CA ILE A 197 -7.42 3.93 3.77
C ILE A 197 -7.75 3.40 5.16
N PHE A 198 -8.98 3.61 5.60
CA PHE A 198 -9.50 3.11 6.87
C PHE A 198 -10.44 1.94 6.60
N CYS A 199 -10.13 0.73 7.12
CA CYS A 199 -11.01 -0.43 7.04
C CYS A 199 -11.72 -0.64 8.37
N SER A 200 -13.01 -0.34 8.44
CA SER A 200 -13.79 -0.40 9.69
C SER A 200 -15.06 -1.24 9.56
N GLN A 201 -15.47 -1.81 10.68
CA GLN A 201 -16.78 -2.44 10.82
C GLN A 201 -17.84 -1.45 11.30
N PHE A 202 -17.42 -0.30 11.79
CA PHE A 202 -18.28 0.74 12.35
C PHE A 202 -18.31 1.95 11.41
N ASP A 203 -19.43 2.64 11.44
CA ASP A 203 -19.60 3.97 10.85
C ASP A 203 -18.97 5.08 11.71
N VAL A 204 -19.08 6.32 11.27
CA VAL A 204 -18.47 7.48 11.97
C VAL A 204 -19.02 7.68 13.38
N PRO A 205 -20.33 7.55 13.66
CA PRO A 205 -20.84 7.53 15.03
C PRO A 205 -20.18 6.46 15.89
N GLY A 206 -20.08 5.23 15.39
CA GLY A 206 -19.40 4.14 16.09
C GLY A 206 -17.91 4.40 16.31
N TRP A 207 -17.24 5.16 15.44
CA TRP A 207 -15.86 5.58 15.66
C TRP A 207 -15.73 6.51 16.86
N ARG A 208 -16.64 7.47 17.01
CA ARG A 208 -16.70 8.39 18.16
C ARG A 208 -16.82 7.65 19.49
N ASP A 209 -17.72 6.66 19.53
CA ASP A 209 -17.91 5.82 20.72
C ASP A 209 -16.64 5.03 21.08
N LYS A 210 -15.90 4.53 20.08
CA LYS A 210 -14.67 3.76 20.30
C LYS A 210 -13.48 4.62 20.72
N ILE A 211 -13.42 5.87 20.28
CA ILE A 211 -12.39 6.84 20.71
C ILE A 211 -12.65 7.27 22.15
N GLY A 212 -13.92 7.42 22.53
CA GLY A 212 -14.38 7.64 23.90
C GLY A 212 -14.30 9.10 24.37
N ASP A 213 -13.17 9.77 24.24
CA ASP A 213 -13.04 11.19 24.56
C ASP A 213 -13.68 12.05 23.46
N PRO A 214 -14.70 12.87 23.77
CA PRO A 214 -15.43 13.65 22.76
C PRO A 214 -14.53 14.64 21.98
N ILE A 215 -13.57 15.26 22.64
CA ILE A 215 -12.69 16.27 22.04
C ILE A 215 -11.74 15.58 21.06
N LEU A 216 -11.12 14.47 21.47
CA LEU A 216 -10.24 13.68 20.60
C LEU A 216 -11.02 13.04 19.45
N ALA A 217 -12.23 12.57 19.70
CA ALA A 217 -13.11 12.00 18.68
C ALA A 217 -13.47 13.03 17.62
N ASP A 218 -13.88 14.23 18.01
CA ASP A 218 -14.16 15.33 17.08
C ASP A 218 -12.91 15.70 16.27
N ALA A 219 -11.79 15.86 16.94
CA ALA A 219 -10.54 16.24 16.28
C ALA A 219 -10.03 15.19 15.26
N ILE A 220 -10.16 13.90 15.58
CA ILE A 220 -9.77 12.81 14.69
C ILE A 220 -10.76 12.68 13.52
N CYS A 221 -12.07 12.62 13.82
CA CYS A 221 -13.09 12.44 12.81
C CYS A 221 -13.16 13.60 11.82
N ASP A 222 -13.01 14.84 12.27
CA ASP A 222 -13.01 16.02 11.42
C ASP A 222 -11.91 15.95 10.35
N ARG A 223 -10.70 15.51 10.72
CA ARG A 223 -9.57 15.39 9.80
C ARG A 223 -9.68 14.22 8.82
N ILE A 224 -10.48 13.22 9.16
CA ILE A 224 -10.61 12.01 8.34
C ILE A 224 -11.80 12.12 7.41
N VAL A 225 -12.98 12.47 7.93
CA VAL A 225 -14.27 12.25 7.25
C VAL A 225 -14.50 13.22 6.11
N HIS A 226 -14.21 14.51 6.30
CA HIS A 226 -14.54 15.55 5.32
C HIS A 226 -13.79 15.41 3.99
N ASP A 227 -12.59 14.85 4.01
CA ASP A 227 -11.76 14.62 2.81
C ASP A 227 -11.69 13.12 2.43
N SER A 228 -12.78 12.36 2.64
CA SER A 228 -12.81 10.90 2.41
C SER A 228 -13.85 10.47 1.39
N TYR A 229 -13.48 9.45 0.60
CA TYR A 229 -14.42 8.67 -0.22
C TYR A 229 -14.97 7.49 0.60
N PRO A 230 -16.24 7.51 1.01
CA PRO A 230 -16.84 6.36 1.71
C PRO A 230 -17.23 5.27 0.70
N LEU A 231 -16.87 4.03 1.01
CA LEU A 231 -17.33 2.82 0.35
C LEU A 231 -17.96 1.91 1.40
N VAL A 232 -19.28 1.74 1.32
CA VAL A 232 -19.99 0.78 2.15
C VAL A 232 -20.07 -0.54 1.39
N ILE A 233 -19.52 -1.59 1.99
CA ILE A 233 -19.48 -2.93 1.41
C ILE A 233 -20.49 -3.80 2.15
N ASP A 234 -21.63 -4.00 1.53
CA ASP A 234 -22.62 -4.94 1.99
C ASP A 234 -22.14 -6.37 1.71
N CYS A 235 -22.51 -7.33 2.54
CA CYS A 235 -22.16 -8.71 2.30
C CYS A 235 -23.12 -9.62 3.08
N LYS A 236 -24.03 -10.29 2.37
CA LYS A 236 -24.96 -11.26 2.98
C LYS A 236 -24.22 -12.52 3.44
N GLU A 237 -23.16 -12.89 2.70
CA GLU A 237 -22.34 -14.05 3.00
C GLU A 237 -20.86 -13.67 2.98
N SER A 238 -20.11 -14.07 4.02
CA SER A 238 -18.69 -13.78 4.14
C SER A 238 -17.89 -14.27 2.91
N MET A 239 -17.04 -13.41 2.36
CA MET A 239 -16.13 -13.76 1.26
C MET A 239 -15.17 -14.90 1.62
N ARG A 240 -14.84 -15.05 2.91
CA ARG A 240 -14.06 -16.20 3.39
C ARG A 240 -14.82 -17.51 3.24
N LYS A 241 -16.15 -17.50 3.49
CA LYS A 241 -16.99 -18.68 3.30
C LYS A 241 -17.15 -19.02 1.83
N ARG A 242 -17.34 -18.01 0.96
CA ARG A 242 -17.43 -18.20 -0.50
C ARG A 242 -16.17 -18.79 -1.13
N LYS A 243 -14.99 -18.44 -0.57
CA LYS A 243 -13.68 -18.93 -1.03
C LYS A 243 -13.18 -20.14 -0.24
N GLY A 244 -13.89 -20.54 0.81
CA GLY A 244 -13.58 -21.71 1.63
C GLY A 244 -13.83 -23.02 0.87
N VAL A 245 -13.27 -24.12 1.40
CA VAL A 245 -13.58 -25.46 0.92
C VAL A 245 -15.07 -25.69 1.18
N SER A 246 -15.84 -25.96 0.14
CA SER A 246 -17.24 -26.37 0.29
C SER A 246 -17.28 -27.60 1.18
N GLU A 247 -18.06 -27.58 2.26
CA GLU A 247 -18.31 -28.77 3.05
C GLU A 247 -18.83 -29.87 2.11
N ILE A 248 -18.10 -31.00 2.12
CA ILE A 248 -18.45 -32.23 1.38
C ILE A 248 -19.70 -32.82 1.99
#